data_0ceaa79adee502b4f120c9a407d4913a
#
_entry.id   0ceaa79adee502b4f120c9a407d4913a
#
_cell.length_a   1.000
_cell.length_b   1.000
_cell.length_c   1.000
_cell.angle_alpha   90.00
_cell.angle_beta   90.00
_cell.angle_gamma   90.00
#
_symmetry.space_group_name_H-M   'P 1'
#
loop_
_entity.id
_entity.type
_entity.pdbx_description
1 polymer ?
#
loop_
_entity_poly.entity_id
_entity_poly.type
_entity_poly.pdbx_seq_one_letter_code
_entity_poly.pdbx_strand_id
1 'polypeptide(L)'
;MIRTSTLVLASFLAAAGCKAKEGPQVAFLLSTLQEERYQKDLKYFEERAKELGIATVALAADNDNAKQIAQVEDVLAQGAKVLVIQPTDSQAASAYVRLAHEKGAKVIAYDRAIVSPDLDYYVSHDSYRVGVLQAEAALTATGGKGKYVLLAGQAGHSVASEITRGYEHTLAPYVARGDVEIVMKQNHSAWSPEQALRTVEDALTRSGGKIDAILANNSGMARGAVQAVQAAGLSKVFIAGADADAANVNFVCQGKQTIEVLKDIAPLAKTAAEVAKQLLTGDAAKGSATIEMGGRPVPVAAVRVEVVTPDTVKSLLVDSGFLAASELPGCASKIAQAK
;
A
#
# COMPACT_ATOMS: atom_id res chain seq x y z
N MET A 1 -79.88 45.98 -4.78
CA MET A 1 -78.44 46.11 -4.44
C MET A 1 -77.87 44.72 -4.14
N ILE A 2 -77.25 44.09 -5.11
CA ILE A 2 -76.70 42.71 -4.97
C ILE A 2 -75.20 42.87 -4.82
N ARG A 3 -74.65 42.45 -3.66
CA ARG A 3 -73.22 42.43 -3.42
C ARG A 3 -72.64 41.05 -3.82
N THR A 4 -71.86 41.04 -4.88
CA THR A 4 -71.07 39.89 -5.33
C THR A 4 -69.76 39.83 -4.50
N SER A 5 -69.59 38.79 -3.71
CA SER A 5 -68.35 38.49 -2.99
C SER A 5 -67.45 37.61 -3.85
N THR A 6 -66.30 38.12 -4.28
CA THR A 6 -65.30 37.38 -5.05
C THR A 6 -64.41 36.61 -4.08
N LEU A 7 -64.45 35.26 -4.17
CA LEU A 7 -63.57 34.37 -3.40
C LEU A 7 -62.26 34.23 -4.16
N VAL A 8 -61.16 34.70 -3.60
CA VAL A 8 -59.81 34.49 -4.12
C VAL A 8 -59.24 33.21 -3.54
N LEU A 9 -59.13 32.19 -4.41
CA LEU A 9 -58.55 30.91 -4.03
C LEU A 9 -57.01 30.99 -4.20
N ALA A 10 -56.28 31.14 -3.11
CA ALA A 10 -54.79 31.10 -3.10
C ALA A 10 -54.31 29.66 -3.19
N SER A 11 -53.86 29.24 -4.36
CA SER A 11 -53.20 27.96 -4.58
C SER A 11 -51.78 27.98 -4.02
N PHE A 12 -51.53 27.33 -2.88
CA PHE A 12 -50.21 27.01 -2.36
C PHE A 12 -49.61 25.88 -3.20
N LEU A 13 -48.75 26.18 -4.14
CA LEU A 13 -47.83 25.17 -4.74
C LEU A 13 -46.81 24.79 -3.68
N ALA A 14 -47.01 23.65 -3.04
CA ALA A 14 -45.94 23.00 -2.28
C ALA A 14 -44.88 22.46 -3.27
N ALA A 15 -43.80 23.20 -3.45
CA ALA A 15 -42.63 22.70 -4.12
C ALA A 15 -42.01 21.58 -3.26
N ALA A 16 -42.38 20.32 -3.54
CA ALA A 16 -41.68 19.16 -3.03
C ALA A 16 -40.28 19.18 -3.68
N GLY A 17 -39.33 19.83 -3.02
CA GLY A 17 -37.92 19.79 -3.40
C GLY A 17 -37.43 18.34 -3.34
N CYS A 18 -37.35 17.67 -4.49
CA CYS A 18 -36.51 16.48 -4.59
C CYS A 18 -35.10 16.91 -4.16
N LYS A 19 -34.68 16.51 -2.95
CA LYS A 19 -33.27 16.55 -2.60
C LYS A 19 -32.58 15.63 -3.61
N ALA A 20 -31.88 16.22 -4.58
CA ALA A 20 -30.97 15.50 -5.44
C ALA A 20 -30.05 14.70 -4.48
N LYS A 21 -29.91 13.41 -4.73
CA LYS A 21 -29.01 12.55 -3.97
C LYS A 21 -27.62 13.18 -4.16
N GLU A 22 -27.05 13.76 -3.10
CA GLU A 22 -25.72 14.35 -3.18
C GLU A 22 -24.75 13.23 -3.63
N GLY A 23 -23.97 13.53 -4.68
CA GLY A 23 -22.96 12.60 -5.19
C GLY A 23 -21.88 12.32 -4.12
N PRO A 24 -20.97 11.40 -4.37
CA PRO A 24 -19.89 11.09 -3.43
C PRO A 24 -19.01 12.34 -3.23
N GLN A 25 -18.70 12.66 -1.97
CA GLN A 25 -17.80 13.75 -1.63
C GLN A 25 -16.34 13.36 -1.81
N VAL A 26 -16.02 12.10 -1.52
CA VAL A 26 -14.69 11.50 -1.63
C VAL A 26 -14.75 10.23 -2.46
N ALA A 27 -13.83 10.08 -3.40
CA ALA A 27 -13.63 8.84 -4.14
C ALA A 27 -12.33 8.16 -3.69
N PHE A 28 -12.41 6.87 -3.33
CA PHE A 28 -11.24 6.04 -3.06
C PHE A 28 -10.98 5.13 -4.26
N LEU A 29 -9.92 5.44 -5.01
CA LEU A 29 -9.59 4.79 -6.28
C LEU A 29 -8.36 3.90 -6.09
N LEU A 30 -8.59 2.59 -6.02
CA LEU A 30 -7.57 1.57 -5.85
C LEU A 30 -7.05 1.09 -7.20
N SER A 31 -5.77 0.75 -7.28
CA SER A 31 -5.20 0.13 -8.47
C SER A 31 -5.76 -1.27 -8.69
N THR A 32 -5.98 -2.03 -7.61
CA THR A 32 -6.48 -3.41 -7.65
C THR A 32 -7.02 -3.82 -6.28
N LEU A 33 -7.80 -4.91 -6.25
CA LEU A 33 -8.21 -5.62 -5.02
C LEU A 33 -7.66 -7.07 -4.99
N GLN A 34 -6.74 -7.42 -5.89
CA GLN A 34 -6.18 -8.77 -5.98
C GLN A 34 -5.26 -9.11 -4.80
N GLU A 35 -4.51 -8.12 -4.27
CA GLU A 35 -3.67 -8.31 -3.09
C GLU A 35 -4.53 -8.24 -1.82
N GLU A 36 -4.33 -9.17 -0.91
CA GLU A 36 -5.12 -9.31 0.33
C GLU A 36 -5.21 -8.00 1.13
N ARG A 37 -4.10 -7.25 1.19
CA ARG A 37 -4.04 -6.00 1.94
C ARG A 37 -5.07 -4.97 1.48
N TYR A 38 -5.33 -4.84 0.16
CA TYR A 38 -6.20 -3.77 -0.37
C TYR A 38 -7.67 -3.94 -0.01
N GLN A 39 -8.10 -5.16 0.31
CA GLN A 39 -9.42 -5.39 0.88
C GLN A 39 -9.51 -4.82 2.31
N LYS A 40 -8.41 -4.91 3.09
CA LYS A 40 -8.32 -4.29 4.43
C LYS A 40 -8.22 -2.76 4.33
N ASP A 41 -7.43 -2.23 3.39
CA ASP A 41 -7.34 -0.79 3.10
C ASP A 41 -8.74 -0.20 2.83
N LEU A 42 -9.51 -0.83 1.94
CA LEU A 42 -10.87 -0.43 1.62
C LEU A 42 -11.76 -0.42 2.86
N LYS A 43 -11.77 -1.53 3.60
CA LYS A 43 -12.58 -1.66 4.82
C LYS A 43 -12.30 -0.56 5.83
N TYR A 44 -11.03 -0.35 6.21
CA TYR A 44 -10.67 0.63 7.23
C TYR A 44 -10.90 2.07 6.77
N PHE A 45 -10.72 2.35 5.47
CA PHE A 45 -11.05 3.64 4.89
C PHE A 45 -12.55 3.93 4.99
N GLU A 46 -13.40 3.00 4.55
CA GLU A 46 -14.86 3.16 4.56
C GLU A 46 -15.42 3.27 5.99
N GLU A 47 -14.92 2.46 6.92
CA GLU A 47 -15.29 2.54 8.34
C GLU A 47 -14.98 3.93 8.89
N ARG A 48 -13.77 4.44 8.67
CA ARG A 48 -13.37 5.76 9.18
C ARG A 48 -14.11 6.90 8.48
N ALA A 49 -14.31 6.82 7.18
CA ALA A 49 -15.08 7.80 6.43
C ALA A 49 -16.52 7.90 6.93
N LYS A 50 -17.15 6.75 7.23
CA LYS A 50 -18.49 6.68 7.84
C LYS A 50 -18.53 7.37 9.21
N GLU A 51 -17.56 7.11 10.08
CA GLU A 51 -17.43 7.79 11.39
C GLU A 51 -17.32 9.30 11.26
N LEU A 52 -16.62 9.78 10.21
CA LEU A 52 -16.42 11.19 9.90
C LEU A 52 -17.60 11.83 9.16
N GLY A 53 -18.65 11.07 8.83
CA GLY A 53 -19.81 11.54 8.10
C GLY A 53 -19.52 11.93 6.65
N ILE A 54 -18.60 11.22 5.98
CA ILE A 54 -18.20 11.47 4.59
C ILE A 54 -18.95 10.50 3.67
N ALA A 55 -19.61 11.03 2.63
CA ALA A 55 -20.17 10.20 1.56
C ALA A 55 -19.05 9.78 0.61
N THR A 56 -18.80 8.46 0.49
CA THR A 56 -17.71 7.90 -0.29
C THR A 56 -18.20 7.01 -1.44
N VAL A 57 -17.37 6.86 -2.45
CA VAL A 57 -17.42 5.78 -3.45
C VAL A 57 -16.03 5.16 -3.55
N ALA A 58 -15.96 3.84 -3.68
CA ALA A 58 -14.71 3.12 -3.88
C ALA A 58 -14.75 2.34 -5.20
N LEU A 59 -13.66 2.41 -5.98
CA LEU A 59 -13.51 1.75 -7.26
C LEU A 59 -12.12 1.12 -7.36
N ALA A 60 -12.01 0.02 -8.13
CA ALA A 60 -10.73 -0.64 -8.39
C ALA A 60 -10.50 -0.77 -9.91
N ALA A 61 -9.28 -0.48 -10.33
CA ALA A 61 -8.91 -0.41 -11.74
C ALA A 61 -8.36 -1.74 -12.30
N ASP A 62 -8.19 -2.78 -11.48
CA ASP A 62 -7.64 -4.10 -11.88
C ASP A 62 -6.26 -4.00 -12.55
N ASN A 63 -5.43 -3.06 -12.06
CA ASN A 63 -4.12 -2.71 -12.62
C ASN A 63 -4.17 -2.17 -14.07
N ASP A 64 -5.33 -1.71 -14.53
CA ASP A 64 -5.51 -1.09 -15.84
C ASP A 64 -5.52 0.45 -15.73
N ASN A 65 -4.51 1.08 -16.34
CA ASN A 65 -4.34 2.52 -16.30
C ASN A 65 -5.44 3.27 -17.05
N ALA A 66 -5.91 2.72 -18.18
CA ALA A 66 -7.01 3.32 -18.95
C ALA A 66 -8.33 3.26 -18.16
N LYS A 67 -8.57 2.15 -17.45
CA LYS A 67 -9.71 2.02 -16.56
C LYS A 67 -9.62 3.02 -15.40
N GLN A 68 -8.44 3.22 -14.81
CA GLN A 68 -8.30 4.15 -13.70
C GLN A 68 -8.55 5.62 -14.10
N ILE A 69 -8.07 6.06 -15.27
CA ILE A 69 -8.35 7.43 -15.75
C ILE A 69 -9.84 7.63 -16.01
N ALA A 70 -10.53 6.67 -16.61
CA ALA A 70 -11.98 6.73 -16.82
C ALA A 70 -12.74 6.82 -15.48
N GLN A 71 -12.30 6.08 -14.46
CA GLN A 71 -12.86 6.18 -13.11
C GLN A 71 -12.66 7.56 -12.49
N VAL A 72 -11.49 8.18 -12.68
CA VAL A 72 -11.22 9.57 -12.22
C VAL A 72 -12.19 10.54 -12.88
N GLU A 73 -12.35 10.45 -14.20
CA GLU A 73 -13.28 11.33 -14.95
C GLU A 73 -14.73 11.16 -14.47
N ASP A 74 -15.17 9.92 -14.29
CA ASP A 74 -16.52 9.57 -13.84
C ASP A 74 -16.84 10.13 -12.45
N VAL A 75 -15.95 9.93 -11.45
CA VAL A 75 -16.21 10.41 -10.09
C VAL A 75 -16.16 11.95 -10.01
N LEU A 76 -15.32 12.59 -10.82
CA LEU A 76 -15.29 14.05 -10.93
C LEU A 76 -16.59 14.59 -11.56
N ALA A 77 -17.13 13.89 -12.59
CA ALA A 77 -18.41 14.25 -13.18
C ALA A 77 -19.58 14.06 -12.19
N GLN A 78 -19.48 13.10 -11.26
CA GLN A 78 -20.44 12.90 -10.16
C GLN A 78 -20.31 13.94 -9.04
N GLY A 79 -19.28 14.80 -9.08
CA GLY A 79 -19.10 15.90 -8.14
C GLY A 79 -18.19 15.60 -6.95
N ALA A 80 -17.37 14.56 -7.01
CA ALA A 80 -16.35 14.27 -5.99
C ALA A 80 -15.42 15.47 -5.80
N LYS A 81 -15.13 15.81 -4.54
CA LYS A 81 -14.31 16.96 -4.13
C LYS A 81 -12.91 16.56 -3.69
N VAL A 82 -12.73 15.33 -3.27
CA VAL A 82 -11.42 14.78 -2.91
C VAL A 82 -11.29 13.40 -3.54
N LEU A 83 -10.18 13.17 -4.21
CA LEU A 83 -9.80 11.87 -4.76
C LEU A 83 -8.65 11.30 -3.91
N VAL A 84 -8.85 10.13 -3.34
CA VAL A 84 -7.81 9.34 -2.67
C VAL A 84 -7.41 8.26 -3.65
N ILE A 85 -6.22 8.34 -4.22
CA ILE A 85 -5.82 7.50 -5.36
C ILE A 85 -4.58 6.68 -5.03
N GLN A 86 -4.71 5.36 -5.12
CA GLN A 86 -3.58 4.46 -5.28
C GLN A 86 -3.33 4.28 -6.78
N PRO A 87 -2.31 4.93 -7.36
CA PRO A 87 -2.15 4.93 -8.81
C PRO A 87 -1.70 3.57 -9.35
N THR A 88 -2.18 3.20 -10.54
CA THR A 88 -1.68 2.05 -11.31
C THR A 88 -0.27 2.31 -11.83
N ASP A 89 0.04 3.57 -12.17
CA ASP A 89 1.38 4.04 -12.54
C ASP A 89 1.64 5.41 -11.93
N SER A 90 2.73 5.55 -11.18
CA SER A 90 3.06 6.75 -10.42
C SER A 90 3.36 7.98 -11.28
N GLN A 91 3.86 7.79 -12.49
CA GLN A 91 4.19 8.87 -13.44
C GLN A 91 2.96 9.29 -14.25
N ALA A 92 2.24 8.31 -14.81
CA ALA A 92 1.05 8.56 -15.61
C ALA A 92 -0.06 9.25 -14.79
N ALA A 93 -0.14 8.96 -13.50
CA ALA A 93 -1.13 9.54 -12.59
C ALA A 93 -1.00 11.06 -12.36
N SER A 94 0.08 11.70 -12.81
CA SER A 94 0.19 13.16 -12.79
C SER A 94 -0.96 13.85 -13.54
N ALA A 95 -1.50 13.18 -14.57
CA ALA A 95 -2.67 13.66 -15.29
C ALA A 95 -3.94 13.72 -14.42
N TYR A 96 -4.07 12.82 -13.43
CA TYR A 96 -5.23 12.77 -12.53
C TYR A 96 -5.29 14.01 -11.63
N VAL A 97 -4.12 14.49 -11.17
CA VAL A 97 -4.01 15.73 -10.36
C VAL A 97 -4.51 16.93 -11.15
N ARG A 98 -4.07 17.06 -12.41
CA ARG A 98 -4.50 18.14 -13.29
C ARG A 98 -6.01 18.10 -13.53
N LEU A 99 -6.57 16.95 -13.91
CA LEU A 99 -8.00 16.76 -14.15
C LEU A 99 -8.84 17.11 -12.91
N ALA A 100 -8.38 16.68 -11.73
CA ALA A 100 -9.05 16.98 -10.47
C ALA A 100 -9.06 18.50 -10.18
N HIS A 101 -7.90 19.16 -10.32
CA HIS A 101 -7.78 20.61 -10.08
C HIS A 101 -8.60 21.44 -11.07
N GLU A 102 -8.70 21.04 -12.33
CA GLU A 102 -9.58 21.68 -13.33
C GLU A 102 -11.07 21.65 -12.91
N LYS A 103 -11.46 20.65 -12.11
CA LYS A 103 -12.81 20.51 -11.54
C LYS A 103 -12.93 21.04 -10.10
N GLY A 104 -11.87 21.66 -9.56
CA GLY A 104 -11.83 22.17 -8.19
C GLY A 104 -11.80 21.09 -7.11
N ALA A 105 -11.39 19.88 -7.47
CA ALA A 105 -11.19 18.76 -6.54
C ALA A 105 -9.73 18.66 -6.09
N LYS A 106 -9.49 18.02 -4.95
CA LYS A 106 -8.17 17.77 -4.34
C LYS A 106 -7.75 16.32 -4.53
N VAL A 107 -6.44 16.05 -4.54
CA VAL A 107 -5.88 14.70 -4.72
C VAL A 107 -4.96 14.32 -3.59
N ILE A 108 -5.24 13.18 -2.98
CA ILE A 108 -4.38 12.47 -2.03
C ILE A 108 -3.81 11.26 -2.74
N ALA A 109 -2.50 11.19 -2.89
CA ALA A 109 -1.84 9.94 -3.26
C ALA A 109 -1.88 8.98 -2.06
N TYR A 110 -2.28 7.75 -2.30
CA TYR A 110 -2.41 6.72 -1.27
C TYR A 110 -1.47 5.54 -1.54
N ASP A 111 -0.69 5.15 -0.55
CA ASP A 111 0.30 4.07 -0.60
C ASP A 111 1.37 4.28 -1.68
N ARG A 112 0.97 4.42 -2.94
CA ARG A 112 1.86 4.71 -4.08
C ARG A 112 1.86 6.19 -4.41
N ALA A 113 3.04 6.75 -4.64
CA ALA A 113 3.19 8.16 -4.98
C ALA A 113 2.57 8.50 -6.35
N ILE A 114 2.04 9.71 -6.47
CA ILE A 114 1.75 10.36 -7.74
C ILE A 114 2.83 11.42 -7.96
N VAL A 115 3.66 11.26 -8.98
CA VAL A 115 4.78 12.17 -9.25
C VAL A 115 4.25 13.44 -9.92
N SER A 116 3.75 14.37 -9.11
CA SER A 116 3.23 15.65 -9.56
C SER A 116 3.63 16.77 -8.59
N PRO A 117 4.11 17.94 -9.11
CA PRO A 117 4.42 19.09 -8.26
C PRO A 117 3.18 19.72 -7.61
N ASP A 118 2.01 19.41 -8.11
CA ASP A 118 0.74 20.00 -7.66
C ASP A 118 -0.09 18.99 -6.82
N LEU A 119 0.49 17.85 -6.42
CA LEU A 119 -0.17 16.91 -5.53
C LEU A 119 -0.49 17.58 -4.20
N ASP A 120 -1.75 17.45 -3.73
CA ASP A 120 -2.18 18.13 -2.50
C ASP A 120 -1.67 17.43 -1.24
N TYR A 121 -1.60 16.09 -1.24
CA TYR A 121 -1.15 15.31 -0.09
C TYR A 121 -0.71 13.89 -0.45
N TYR A 122 0.17 13.31 0.36
CA TYR A 122 0.58 11.91 0.23
C TYR A 122 0.42 11.16 1.56
N VAL A 123 -0.20 9.99 1.52
CA VAL A 123 -0.35 9.09 2.66
C VAL A 123 0.28 7.75 2.31
N SER A 124 1.35 7.36 2.99
CA SER A 124 2.10 6.13 2.68
C SER A 124 2.81 5.57 3.91
N HIS A 125 3.32 4.35 3.78
CA HIS A 125 4.37 3.84 4.65
C HIS A 125 5.75 4.35 4.20
N ASP A 126 6.74 4.29 5.10
CA ASP A 126 8.14 4.52 4.74
C ASP A 126 8.69 3.32 3.97
N SER A 127 8.38 3.27 2.67
CA SER A 127 8.78 2.17 1.79
C SER A 127 10.30 2.03 1.65
N TYR A 128 11.03 3.16 1.67
CA TYR A 128 12.49 3.11 1.68
C TYR A 128 13.02 2.40 2.92
N ARG A 129 12.46 2.71 4.10
CA ARG A 129 12.82 2.05 5.37
C ARG A 129 12.50 0.56 5.37
N VAL A 130 11.43 0.11 4.69
CA VAL A 130 11.16 -1.33 4.48
C VAL A 130 12.38 -2.02 3.88
N GLY A 131 12.91 -1.47 2.78
CA GLY A 131 14.09 -2.03 2.11
C GLY A 131 15.34 -2.01 3.00
N VAL A 132 15.57 -0.90 3.71
CA VAL A 132 16.69 -0.79 4.66
C VAL A 132 16.59 -1.87 5.74
N LEU A 133 15.42 -2.04 6.37
CA LEU A 133 15.22 -3.04 7.44
C LEU A 133 15.46 -4.47 6.96
N GLN A 134 14.98 -4.82 5.78
CA GLN A 134 15.19 -6.16 5.20
C GLN A 134 16.67 -6.41 4.90
N ALA A 135 17.36 -5.43 4.30
CA ALA A 135 18.77 -5.55 3.96
C ALA A 135 19.68 -5.60 5.21
N GLU A 136 19.42 -4.78 6.23
CA GLU A 136 20.12 -4.80 7.53
C GLU A 136 19.98 -6.17 8.21
N ALA A 137 18.75 -6.73 8.22
CA ALA A 137 18.49 -8.06 8.78
C ALA A 137 19.21 -9.17 8.00
N ALA A 138 19.22 -9.10 6.66
CA ALA A 138 19.94 -10.05 5.82
C ALA A 138 21.45 -10.00 6.06
N LEU A 139 22.04 -8.80 6.10
CA LEU A 139 23.46 -8.61 6.41
C LEU A 139 23.82 -9.18 7.78
N THR A 140 22.97 -8.97 8.77
CA THR A 140 23.16 -9.52 10.12
C THR A 140 23.14 -11.06 10.09
N ALA A 141 22.16 -11.64 9.41
CA ALA A 141 21.99 -13.09 9.34
C ALA A 141 23.11 -13.82 8.58
N THR A 142 23.67 -13.17 7.54
CA THR A 142 24.72 -13.74 6.68
C THR A 142 26.15 -13.31 7.06
N GLY A 143 26.29 -12.52 8.12
CA GLY A 143 27.60 -11.95 8.50
C GLY A 143 28.15 -10.97 7.47
N GLY A 144 27.29 -10.30 6.71
CA GLY A 144 27.64 -9.29 5.71
C GLY A 144 28.22 -9.87 4.43
N LYS A 145 28.02 -11.14 4.13
CA LYS A 145 28.56 -11.84 2.94
C LYS A 145 27.53 -12.73 2.28
N GLY A 146 27.77 -13.08 1.01
CA GLY A 146 27.00 -14.12 0.32
C GLY A 146 26.33 -13.66 -0.97
N LYS A 147 25.49 -14.56 -1.52
CA LYS A 147 24.77 -14.39 -2.77
C LYS A 147 23.32 -14.01 -2.51
N TYR A 148 22.92 -12.84 -3.00
CA TYR A 148 21.61 -12.25 -2.73
C TYR A 148 20.75 -12.19 -3.99
N VAL A 149 19.46 -12.37 -3.81
CA VAL A 149 18.43 -12.19 -4.84
C VAL A 149 17.47 -11.08 -4.40
N LEU A 150 17.21 -10.11 -5.28
CA LEU A 150 16.30 -8.99 -5.04
C LEU A 150 15.06 -9.15 -5.92
N LEU A 151 13.91 -9.40 -5.30
CA LEU A 151 12.60 -9.55 -5.95
C LEU A 151 11.84 -8.22 -5.82
N ALA A 152 11.94 -7.39 -6.85
CA ALA A 152 11.27 -6.10 -6.90
C ALA A 152 9.82 -6.25 -7.40
N GLY A 153 8.91 -5.43 -6.89
CA GLY A 153 7.53 -5.34 -7.36
C GLY A 153 7.42 -4.77 -8.77
N GLN A 154 6.21 -4.46 -9.20
CA GLN A 154 5.94 -4.00 -10.56
C GLN A 154 6.71 -2.71 -10.88
N ALA A 155 7.30 -2.65 -12.05
CA ALA A 155 7.91 -1.43 -12.58
C ALA A 155 6.85 -0.32 -12.72
N GLY A 156 7.26 0.93 -12.44
CA GLY A 156 6.33 2.09 -12.42
C GLY A 156 5.62 2.30 -11.06
N HIS A 157 5.66 1.34 -10.14
CA HIS A 157 5.15 1.53 -8.79
C HIS A 157 6.22 2.16 -7.89
N SER A 158 5.94 3.30 -7.31
CA SER A 158 6.87 4.02 -6.42
C SER A 158 7.30 3.19 -5.22
N VAL A 159 6.38 2.42 -4.62
CA VAL A 159 6.66 1.52 -3.48
C VAL A 159 7.73 0.49 -3.85
N ALA A 160 7.62 -0.14 -5.03
CA ALA A 160 8.62 -1.10 -5.51
C ALA A 160 10.00 -0.44 -5.68
N SER A 161 10.02 0.75 -6.26
CA SER A 161 11.25 1.53 -6.48
C SER A 161 11.90 1.93 -5.17
N GLU A 162 11.12 2.44 -4.20
CA GLU A 162 11.63 2.90 -2.91
C GLU A 162 12.17 1.76 -2.04
N ILE A 163 11.46 0.61 -1.96
CA ILE A 163 11.96 -0.56 -1.23
C ILE A 163 13.27 -1.04 -1.86
N THR A 164 13.31 -1.15 -3.21
CA THR A 164 14.50 -1.58 -3.93
C THR A 164 15.67 -0.61 -3.73
N ARG A 165 15.42 0.70 -3.72
CA ARG A 165 16.40 1.72 -3.40
C ARG A 165 16.96 1.57 -1.99
N GLY A 166 16.11 1.20 -1.02
CA GLY A 166 16.54 0.86 0.35
C GLY A 166 17.50 -0.33 0.37
N TYR A 167 17.23 -1.40 -0.40
CA TYR A 167 18.17 -2.52 -0.57
C TYR A 167 19.51 -2.06 -1.13
N GLU A 168 19.47 -1.39 -2.28
CA GLU A 168 20.67 -0.98 -3.00
C GLU A 168 21.56 -0.07 -2.17
N HIS A 169 20.96 0.91 -1.50
CA HIS A 169 21.72 1.81 -0.62
C HIS A 169 22.40 1.05 0.52
N THR A 170 21.66 0.18 1.21
CA THR A 170 22.17 -0.56 2.38
C THR A 170 23.23 -1.58 1.96
N LEU A 171 23.06 -2.26 0.82
CA LEU A 171 23.97 -3.28 0.33
C LEU A 171 25.19 -2.72 -0.41
N ALA A 172 25.14 -1.47 -0.91
CA ALA A 172 26.17 -0.89 -1.77
C ALA A 172 27.61 -1.01 -1.21
N PRO A 173 27.89 -0.74 0.07
CA PRO A 173 29.24 -0.89 0.61
C PRO A 173 29.76 -2.34 0.58
N TYR A 174 28.87 -3.31 0.75
CA TYR A 174 29.20 -4.75 0.75
C TYR A 174 29.38 -5.28 -0.66
N VAL A 175 28.58 -4.82 -1.60
CA VAL A 175 28.73 -5.14 -3.04
C VAL A 175 30.02 -4.55 -3.58
N ALA A 176 30.34 -3.30 -3.24
CA ALA A 176 31.58 -2.64 -3.70
C ALA A 176 32.85 -3.34 -3.21
N ARG A 177 32.81 -4.01 -2.05
CA ARG A 177 33.94 -4.81 -1.54
C ARG A 177 33.98 -6.25 -2.06
N GLY A 178 32.94 -6.69 -2.78
CA GLY A 178 32.77 -8.07 -3.20
C GLY A 178 32.36 -9.04 -2.08
N ASP A 179 31.95 -8.52 -0.94
CA ASP A 179 31.42 -9.34 0.18
C ASP A 179 30.02 -9.89 -0.15
N VAL A 180 29.19 -9.10 -0.83
CA VAL A 180 27.86 -9.48 -1.30
C VAL A 180 27.81 -9.45 -2.82
N GLU A 181 27.32 -10.53 -3.42
CA GLU A 181 27.03 -10.66 -4.85
C GLU A 181 25.51 -10.61 -5.09
N ILE A 182 25.02 -9.66 -5.86
CA ILE A 182 23.62 -9.65 -6.32
C ILE A 182 23.50 -10.57 -7.54
N VAL A 183 23.09 -11.83 -7.33
CA VAL A 183 22.98 -12.84 -8.39
C VAL A 183 21.84 -12.49 -9.36
N MET A 184 20.75 -11.94 -8.82
CA MET A 184 19.56 -11.59 -9.59
C MET A 184 18.85 -10.38 -8.94
N LYS A 185 18.46 -9.42 -9.79
CA LYS A 185 17.50 -8.36 -9.43
C LYS A 185 16.46 -8.27 -10.54
N GLN A 186 15.19 -8.46 -10.21
CA GLN A 186 14.12 -8.49 -11.21
C GLN A 186 12.85 -7.86 -10.69
N ASN A 187 12.15 -7.11 -11.57
CA ASN A 187 10.79 -6.64 -11.34
C ASN A 187 9.78 -7.71 -11.75
N HIS A 188 8.66 -7.77 -11.03
CA HIS A 188 7.60 -8.76 -11.21
C HIS A 188 6.27 -8.05 -11.46
N SER A 189 5.71 -8.26 -12.66
CA SER A 189 4.41 -7.70 -13.04
C SER A 189 3.32 -8.19 -12.07
N ALA A 190 2.42 -7.29 -11.68
CA ALA A 190 1.35 -7.53 -10.72
C ALA A 190 1.86 -8.14 -9.38
N TRP A 191 3.14 -7.93 -9.01
CA TRP A 191 3.75 -8.46 -7.78
C TRP A 191 3.64 -9.99 -7.65
N SER A 192 3.65 -10.71 -8.80
CA SER A 192 3.29 -12.13 -8.92
C SER A 192 4.20 -13.07 -8.14
N PRO A 193 3.66 -13.90 -7.24
CA PRO A 193 4.39 -14.96 -6.54
C PRO A 193 4.98 -16.01 -7.51
N GLU A 194 4.26 -16.34 -8.59
CA GLU A 194 4.67 -17.35 -9.58
C GLU A 194 5.87 -16.86 -10.39
N GLN A 195 5.92 -15.56 -10.73
CA GLN A 195 7.09 -14.98 -11.39
C GLN A 195 8.29 -14.96 -10.43
N ALA A 196 8.07 -14.60 -9.16
CA ALA A 196 9.11 -14.59 -8.14
C ALA A 196 9.70 -16.00 -7.90
N LEU A 197 8.86 -17.03 -7.86
CA LEU A 197 9.29 -18.42 -7.78
C LEU A 197 10.26 -18.77 -8.92
N ARG A 198 9.85 -18.52 -10.19
CA ARG A 198 10.71 -18.76 -11.36
C ARG A 198 12.02 -17.97 -11.31
N THR A 199 11.98 -16.73 -10.86
CA THR A 199 13.19 -15.89 -10.71
C THR A 199 14.16 -16.50 -9.71
N VAL A 200 13.69 -17.09 -8.60
CA VAL A 200 14.54 -17.77 -7.62
C VAL A 200 15.09 -19.07 -8.17
N GLU A 201 14.31 -19.87 -8.91
CA GLU A 201 14.79 -21.08 -9.61
C GLU A 201 15.92 -20.75 -10.61
N ASP A 202 15.74 -19.70 -11.41
CA ASP A 202 16.77 -19.21 -12.33
C ASP A 202 18.01 -18.72 -11.58
N ALA A 203 17.85 -18.02 -10.47
CA ALA A 203 18.96 -17.56 -9.64
C ALA A 203 19.73 -18.73 -9.03
N LEU A 204 19.05 -19.77 -8.56
CA LEU A 204 19.68 -21.02 -8.08
C LEU A 204 20.49 -21.68 -9.18
N THR A 205 19.95 -21.78 -10.39
CA THR A 205 20.66 -22.36 -11.54
C THR A 205 21.93 -21.57 -11.84
N ARG A 206 21.85 -20.24 -11.92
CA ARG A 206 23.00 -19.35 -12.23
C ARG A 206 24.06 -19.35 -11.14
N SER A 207 23.67 -19.52 -9.87
CA SER A 207 24.59 -19.49 -8.73
C SER A 207 25.21 -20.85 -8.39
N GLY A 208 24.85 -21.90 -9.13
CA GLY A 208 25.26 -23.27 -8.81
C GLY A 208 24.61 -23.81 -7.51
N GLY A 209 23.35 -23.42 -7.28
CA GLY A 209 22.56 -23.84 -6.12
C GLY A 209 22.86 -23.08 -4.82
N LYS A 210 23.60 -21.95 -4.89
CA LYS A 210 24.02 -21.19 -3.70
C LYS A 210 23.36 -19.81 -3.66
N ILE A 211 22.40 -19.65 -2.76
CA ILE A 211 21.78 -18.37 -2.40
C ILE A 211 21.80 -18.28 -0.88
N ASP A 212 22.22 -17.14 -0.35
CA ASP A 212 22.31 -16.86 1.09
C ASP A 212 21.14 -15.99 1.57
N ALA A 213 20.65 -15.07 0.73
CA ALA A 213 19.52 -14.20 1.07
C ALA A 213 18.63 -13.88 -0.13
N ILE A 214 17.32 -13.76 0.14
CA ILE A 214 16.29 -13.33 -0.80
C ILE A 214 15.50 -12.20 -0.14
N LEU A 215 15.49 -11.02 -0.77
CA LEU A 215 14.76 -9.84 -0.32
C LEU A 215 13.60 -9.61 -1.29
N ALA A 216 12.37 -9.73 -0.79
CA ALA A 216 11.15 -9.55 -1.59
C ALA A 216 10.40 -8.30 -1.15
N ASN A 217 9.94 -7.51 -2.12
CA ASN A 217 9.23 -6.27 -1.85
C ASN A 217 7.87 -6.49 -1.16
N ASN A 218 7.28 -7.70 -1.25
CA ASN A 218 6.02 -8.02 -0.55
C ASN A 218 5.95 -9.49 -0.10
N SER A 219 4.93 -9.80 0.71
CA SER A 219 4.64 -11.16 1.19
C SER A 219 4.36 -12.15 0.05
N GLY A 220 3.61 -11.75 -0.99
CA GLY A 220 3.29 -12.62 -2.12
C GLY A 220 4.54 -13.17 -2.81
N MET A 221 5.47 -12.31 -3.19
CA MET A 221 6.73 -12.71 -3.82
C MET A 221 7.64 -13.50 -2.87
N ALA A 222 7.64 -13.17 -1.55
CA ALA A 222 8.34 -13.95 -0.55
C ALA A 222 7.79 -15.38 -0.45
N ARG A 223 6.46 -15.59 -0.61
CA ARG A 223 5.85 -16.94 -0.71
C ARG A 223 6.41 -17.72 -1.89
N GLY A 224 6.51 -17.10 -3.06
CA GLY A 224 7.15 -17.72 -4.23
C GLY A 224 8.60 -18.11 -3.96
N ALA A 225 9.37 -17.24 -3.29
CA ALA A 225 10.74 -17.54 -2.88
C ALA A 225 10.84 -18.73 -1.91
N VAL A 226 9.96 -18.77 -0.89
CA VAL A 226 9.90 -19.92 0.05
C VAL A 226 9.63 -21.21 -0.68
N GLN A 227 8.71 -21.24 -1.63
CA GLN A 227 8.39 -22.45 -2.42
C GLN A 227 9.59 -22.92 -3.25
N ALA A 228 10.29 -22.01 -3.95
CA ALA A 228 11.48 -22.35 -4.74
C ALA A 228 12.63 -22.90 -3.87
N VAL A 229 12.89 -22.26 -2.73
CA VAL A 229 13.93 -22.68 -1.77
C VAL A 229 13.61 -24.05 -1.18
N GLN A 230 12.35 -24.33 -0.83
CA GLN A 230 11.91 -25.64 -0.32
C GLN A 230 12.01 -26.72 -1.41
N ALA A 231 11.59 -26.44 -2.64
CA ALA A 231 11.69 -27.36 -3.77
C ALA A 231 13.15 -27.74 -4.08
N ALA A 232 14.08 -26.80 -3.89
CA ALA A 232 15.52 -27.03 -4.03
C ALA A 232 16.15 -27.75 -2.82
N GLY A 233 15.40 -28.09 -1.77
CA GLY A 233 15.91 -28.75 -0.56
C GLY A 233 16.81 -27.87 0.31
N LEU A 234 16.77 -26.53 0.15
CA LEU A 234 17.57 -25.60 0.93
C LEU A 234 16.86 -25.20 2.23
N SER A 235 17.61 -25.09 3.33
CA SER A 235 17.03 -24.79 4.65
C SER A 235 17.65 -23.60 5.39
N LYS A 236 18.68 -22.98 4.82
CA LYS A 236 19.44 -21.91 5.48
C LYS A 236 19.50 -20.62 4.68
N VAL A 237 18.51 -20.39 3.84
CA VAL A 237 18.40 -19.15 3.07
C VAL A 237 17.63 -18.10 3.89
N PHE A 238 18.20 -16.92 4.08
CA PHE A 238 17.49 -15.79 4.64
C PHE A 238 16.41 -15.33 3.65
N ILE A 239 15.16 -15.21 4.09
CA ILE A 239 14.06 -14.73 3.24
C ILE A 239 13.32 -13.63 4.00
N ALA A 240 13.23 -12.44 3.40
CA ALA A 240 12.45 -11.32 3.88
C ALA A 240 11.28 -11.01 2.94
N GLY A 241 10.13 -10.68 3.52
CA GLY A 241 8.97 -10.14 2.83
C GLY A 241 8.48 -8.85 3.49
N ALA A 242 7.42 -8.26 2.97
CA ALA A 242 6.71 -7.14 3.58
C ALA A 242 5.20 -7.29 3.36
N ASP A 243 4.40 -6.61 4.18
CA ASP A 243 2.96 -6.56 4.37
C ASP A 243 2.44 -7.43 5.53
N ALA A 244 3.21 -8.43 5.98
CA ALA A 244 2.86 -9.35 7.06
C ALA A 244 1.55 -10.12 6.81
N ASP A 245 1.36 -10.65 5.59
CA ASP A 245 0.25 -11.56 5.27
C ASP A 245 0.27 -12.77 6.22
N ALA A 246 -0.91 -13.24 6.64
CA ALA A 246 -1.04 -14.33 7.60
C ALA A 246 -0.26 -15.59 7.20
N ALA A 247 -0.25 -15.96 5.92
CA ALA A 247 0.50 -17.12 5.42
C ALA A 247 2.02 -16.96 5.64
N ASN A 248 2.56 -15.76 5.38
CA ASN A 248 3.99 -15.47 5.54
C ASN A 248 4.39 -15.40 7.01
N VAL A 249 3.55 -14.81 7.87
CA VAL A 249 3.78 -14.80 9.32
C VAL A 249 3.82 -16.24 9.87
N ASN A 250 2.94 -17.13 9.41
CA ASN A 250 3.02 -18.55 9.74
C ASN A 250 4.35 -19.17 9.28
N PHE A 251 4.87 -18.81 8.08
CA PHE A 251 6.18 -19.28 7.61
C PHE A 251 7.33 -18.73 8.47
N VAL A 252 7.24 -17.49 8.94
CA VAL A 252 8.22 -16.93 9.87
C VAL A 252 8.27 -17.73 11.16
N CYS A 253 7.12 -18.03 11.77
CA CYS A 253 7.06 -18.84 12.99
C CYS A 253 7.52 -20.30 12.79
N GLN A 254 7.37 -20.83 11.58
CA GLN A 254 7.82 -22.19 11.22
C GLN A 254 9.29 -22.25 10.78
N GLY A 255 9.99 -21.10 10.70
CA GLY A 255 11.37 -21.02 10.22
C GLY A 255 11.56 -21.26 8.72
N LYS A 256 10.46 -21.18 7.93
CA LYS A 256 10.50 -21.29 6.46
C LYS A 256 10.81 -19.96 5.79
N GLN A 257 10.50 -18.88 6.44
CA GLN A 257 10.85 -17.49 6.10
C GLN A 257 11.50 -16.87 7.35
N THR A 258 12.37 -15.87 7.18
CA THR A 258 13.11 -15.33 8.32
C THR A 258 12.38 -14.16 8.97
N ILE A 259 11.95 -13.18 8.18
CA ILE A 259 11.23 -11.99 8.67
C ILE A 259 10.13 -11.55 7.69
N GLU A 260 9.19 -10.80 8.22
CA GLU A 260 8.31 -9.89 7.49
C GLU A 260 8.56 -8.45 7.97
N VAL A 261 8.25 -7.47 7.14
CA VAL A 261 8.14 -6.08 7.58
C VAL A 261 6.66 -5.71 7.58
N LEU A 262 6.13 -5.41 8.75
CA LEU A 262 4.76 -4.94 8.92
C LEU A 262 4.60 -3.56 8.29
N LYS A 263 3.59 -3.45 7.45
CA LYS A 263 3.03 -2.20 6.92
C LYS A 263 1.59 -2.11 7.46
N ASP A 264 1.40 -1.47 8.61
CA ASP A 264 0.10 -1.45 9.28
C ASP A 264 -0.92 -0.66 8.45
N ILE A 265 -1.94 -1.37 7.99
CA ILE A 265 -2.94 -0.87 7.04
C ILE A 265 -3.97 0.03 7.72
N ALA A 266 -4.36 -0.31 8.95
CA ALA A 266 -5.43 0.43 9.64
C ALA A 266 -5.07 1.92 9.89
N PRO A 267 -3.89 2.27 10.41
CA PRO A 267 -3.46 3.67 10.52
C PRO A 267 -3.38 4.36 9.15
N LEU A 268 -2.88 3.67 8.12
CA LEU A 268 -2.74 4.23 6.78
C LEU A 268 -4.10 4.65 6.21
N ALA A 269 -5.05 3.73 6.17
CA ALA A 269 -6.37 3.96 5.60
C ALA A 269 -7.19 4.99 6.40
N LYS A 270 -7.13 4.93 7.74
CA LYS A 270 -7.79 5.90 8.62
C LYS A 270 -7.23 7.30 8.44
N THR A 271 -5.89 7.43 8.37
CA THR A 271 -5.23 8.73 8.11
C THR A 271 -5.67 9.31 6.76
N ALA A 272 -5.79 8.49 5.71
CA ALA A 272 -6.26 8.96 4.40
C ALA A 272 -7.70 9.52 4.48
N ALA A 273 -8.60 8.86 5.20
CA ALA A 273 -9.96 9.35 5.41
C ALA A 273 -9.99 10.67 6.24
N GLU A 274 -9.14 10.80 7.24
CA GLU A 274 -9.00 12.02 8.06
C GLU A 274 -8.46 13.20 7.24
N VAL A 275 -7.42 12.97 6.45
CA VAL A 275 -6.87 13.99 5.52
C VAL A 275 -7.93 14.38 4.49
N ALA A 276 -8.67 13.42 3.94
CA ALA A 276 -9.76 13.71 3.02
C ALA A 276 -10.83 14.61 3.66
N LYS A 277 -11.17 14.38 4.94
CA LYS A 277 -12.08 15.26 5.69
C LYS A 277 -11.54 16.67 5.83
N GLN A 278 -10.28 16.81 6.19
CA GLN A 278 -9.63 18.13 6.32
C GLN A 278 -9.66 18.90 5.00
N LEU A 279 -9.32 18.25 3.90
CA LEU A 279 -9.36 18.88 2.57
C LEU A 279 -10.78 19.26 2.14
N LEU A 280 -11.82 18.48 2.52
CA LEU A 280 -13.22 18.81 2.27
C LEU A 280 -13.69 20.07 3.03
N THR A 281 -13.21 20.26 4.26
CA THR A 281 -13.58 21.41 5.10
C THR A 281 -12.73 22.65 4.83
N GLY A 282 -11.72 22.56 3.97
CA GLY A 282 -10.77 23.61 3.67
C GLY A 282 -9.73 23.83 4.75
N ASP A 283 -9.62 22.90 5.70
CA ASP A 283 -8.57 22.93 6.71
C ASP A 283 -7.22 22.55 6.09
N ALA A 284 -6.16 23.21 6.53
CA ALA A 284 -4.81 22.84 6.10
C ALA A 284 -4.48 21.44 6.66
N ALA A 285 -4.44 20.45 5.79
CA ALA A 285 -3.99 19.12 6.15
C ALA A 285 -2.50 19.19 6.55
N LYS A 286 -2.22 18.99 7.84
CA LYS A 286 -0.86 19.04 8.38
C LYS A 286 -0.19 17.68 8.16
N GLY A 287 0.84 17.66 7.31
CA GLY A 287 1.72 16.49 7.18
C GLY A 287 2.63 16.30 8.39
N SER A 288 3.01 15.07 8.69
CA SER A 288 4.07 14.77 9.67
C SER A 288 5.45 15.20 9.16
N ALA A 289 5.60 15.29 7.84
CA ALA A 289 6.80 15.71 7.12
C ALA A 289 6.42 16.26 5.73
N THR A 290 7.42 16.58 4.93
CA THR A 290 7.27 16.85 3.49
C THR A 290 8.19 15.95 2.69
N ILE A 291 7.79 15.62 1.46
CA ILE A 291 8.60 14.87 0.50
C ILE A 291 8.66 15.64 -0.81
N GLU A 292 9.81 15.63 -1.47
CA GLU A 292 9.97 16.24 -2.79
C GLU A 292 9.25 15.40 -3.86
N MET A 293 8.27 16.02 -4.54
CA MET A 293 7.55 15.41 -5.66
C MET A 293 7.45 16.39 -6.83
N GLY A 294 7.98 15.99 -7.99
CA GLY A 294 7.96 16.84 -9.17
C GLY A 294 8.65 18.20 -8.97
N GLY A 295 9.65 18.28 -8.06
CA GLY A 295 10.39 19.51 -7.76
C GLY A 295 9.71 20.46 -6.76
N ARG A 296 8.68 19.98 -6.03
CA ARG A 296 8.03 20.75 -4.94
C ARG A 296 7.84 19.90 -3.68
N PRO A 297 7.89 20.53 -2.49
CA PRO A 297 7.57 19.84 -1.25
C PRO A 297 6.05 19.57 -1.16
N VAL A 298 5.69 18.30 -0.98
CA VAL A 298 4.31 17.82 -0.78
C VAL A 298 4.17 17.33 0.67
N PRO A 299 3.10 17.72 1.39
CA PRO A 299 2.84 17.21 2.73
C PRO A 299 2.66 15.69 2.71
N VAL A 300 3.30 14.98 3.65
CA VAL A 300 3.19 13.52 3.75
C VAL A 300 2.85 13.09 5.17
N ALA A 301 1.94 12.14 5.29
CA ALA A 301 1.77 11.31 6.49
C ALA A 301 2.45 9.96 6.24
N ALA A 302 3.60 9.74 6.89
CA ALA A 302 4.35 8.51 6.80
C ALA A 302 4.01 7.60 7.99
N VAL A 303 3.42 6.43 7.71
CA VAL A 303 3.14 5.40 8.71
C VAL A 303 4.40 4.57 8.94
N ARG A 304 4.72 4.30 10.21
CA ARG A 304 5.90 3.51 10.59
C ARG A 304 5.79 2.07 10.08
N VAL A 305 6.96 1.47 9.89
CA VAL A 305 7.12 0.06 9.51
C VAL A 305 7.99 -0.65 10.55
N GLU A 306 7.69 -1.91 10.85
CA GLU A 306 8.34 -2.66 11.91
C GLU A 306 8.67 -4.09 11.47
N VAL A 307 9.79 -4.63 11.98
CA VAL A 307 10.22 -5.99 11.66
C VAL A 307 9.45 -7.00 12.50
N VAL A 308 8.79 -7.93 11.81
CA VAL A 308 8.08 -9.05 12.40
C VAL A 308 9.00 -10.27 12.41
N THR A 309 9.25 -10.76 13.62
CA THR A 309 10.00 -11.98 13.91
C THR A 309 9.13 -12.94 14.74
N PRO A 310 9.52 -14.20 14.96
CA PRO A 310 8.75 -15.07 15.87
C PRO A 310 8.51 -14.48 17.27
N ASP A 311 9.39 -13.61 17.73
CA ASP A 311 9.31 -13.03 19.09
C ASP A 311 8.42 -11.78 19.14
N THR A 312 8.22 -11.08 18.01
CA THR A 312 7.39 -9.85 17.92
C THR A 312 5.98 -10.09 17.37
N VAL A 313 5.67 -11.30 16.88
CA VAL A 313 4.36 -11.64 16.28
C VAL A 313 3.20 -11.29 17.23
N LYS A 314 3.29 -11.64 18.52
CA LYS A 314 2.20 -11.38 19.46
C LYS A 314 1.94 -9.89 19.61
N SER A 315 2.97 -9.13 19.95
CA SER A 315 2.83 -7.69 20.24
C SER A 315 2.47 -6.87 18.99
N LEU A 316 3.11 -7.15 17.85
CA LEU A 316 2.93 -6.35 16.63
C LEU A 316 1.67 -6.72 15.84
N LEU A 317 1.22 -7.98 15.89
CA LEU A 317 0.14 -8.43 15.02
C LEU A 317 -1.12 -8.82 15.78
N VAL A 318 -0.99 -9.55 16.92
CA VAL A 318 -2.16 -10.04 17.65
C VAL A 318 -2.70 -9.00 18.61
N ASP A 319 -1.84 -8.43 19.46
CA ASP A 319 -2.25 -7.44 20.45
C ASP A 319 -2.69 -6.11 19.80
N SER A 320 -2.14 -5.79 18.62
CA SER A 320 -2.55 -4.63 17.81
C SER A 320 -3.89 -4.84 17.08
N GLY A 321 -4.34 -6.10 16.94
CA GLY A 321 -5.52 -6.45 16.16
C GLY A 321 -5.30 -6.49 14.64
N PHE A 322 -4.04 -6.47 14.17
CA PHE A 322 -3.72 -6.57 12.74
C PHE A 322 -4.09 -7.95 12.16
N LEU A 323 -3.80 -9.04 12.92
CA LEU A 323 -4.22 -10.41 12.63
C LEU A 323 -4.81 -11.06 13.89
N ALA A 324 -5.84 -11.89 13.71
CA ALA A 324 -6.34 -12.71 14.81
C ALA A 324 -5.37 -13.88 15.10
N ALA A 325 -5.25 -14.29 16.36
CA ALA A 325 -4.43 -15.46 16.73
C ALA A 325 -4.86 -16.75 16.00
N SER A 326 -6.15 -16.86 15.63
CA SER A 326 -6.71 -17.98 14.86
C SER A 326 -6.20 -18.05 13.42
N GLU A 327 -5.72 -16.94 12.85
CA GLU A 327 -5.11 -16.87 11.52
C GLU A 327 -3.64 -17.33 11.54
N LEU A 328 -3.05 -17.46 12.73
CA LEU A 328 -1.64 -17.74 12.97
C LEU A 328 -1.39 -19.09 13.65
N PRO A 329 -1.93 -20.24 13.15
CA PRO A 329 -1.73 -21.55 13.78
C PRO A 329 -0.26 -21.96 13.84
N GLY A 330 0.57 -21.53 12.88
CA GLY A 330 2.02 -21.76 12.88
C GLY A 330 2.77 -21.03 14.00
N CYS A 331 2.18 -19.98 14.57
CA CYS A 331 2.74 -19.17 15.65
C CYS A 331 2.18 -19.49 17.04
N ALA A 332 1.28 -20.48 17.18
CA ALA A 332 0.54 -20.73 18.42
C ALA A 332 1.45 -20.84 19.66
N SER A 333 2.58 -21.56 19.56
CA SER A 333 3.55 -21.68 20.66
C SER A 333 4.22 -20.35 21.03
N LYS A 334 4.53 -19.53 20.05
CA LYS A 334 5.16 -18.21 20.24
C LYS A 334 4.19 -17.22 20.88
N ILE A 335 2.93 -17.19 20.40
CA ILE A 335 1.86 -16.35 20.96
C ILE A 335 1.58 -16.73 22.43
N ALA A 336 1.56 -18.01 22.76
CA ALA A 336 1.32 -18.49 24.12
C ALA A 336 2.48 -18.22 25.11
N GLN A 337 3.72 -18.18 24.64
CA GLN A 337 4.92 -17.97 25.45
C GLN A 337 5.23 -16.50 25.72
N ALA A 338 4.81 -15.60 24.85
CA ALA A 338 5.01 -14.14 25.03
C ALA A 338 4.06 -13.63 26.12
N LYS A 339 4.61 -13.38 27.31
CA LYS A 339 3.91 -12.80 28.48
C LYS A 339 3.77 -11.29 28.36
#